data_971e38132365e61a73472f57cc5ef888
#
_entry.id   971e38132365e61a73472f57cc5ef888
#
_cell.length_a   1.000
_cell.length_b   1.000
_cell.length_c   1.000
_cell.angle_alpha   90.00
_cell.angle_beta   90.00
_cell.angle_gamma   90.00
#
_symmetry.space_group_name_H-M   'P 1'
#
loop_
_entity.id
_entity.type
_entity.pdbx_description
1 polymer ?
#
loop_
_entity_poly.entity_id
_entity_poly.type
_entity_poly.pdbx_seq_one_letter_code
_entity_poly.pdbx_strand_id
1 'polypeptide(L)'
;MQKSIRREKLIEYIKHSVDIYLSQNVEKLGLVHIIDVNLSEDGKTAFIYISCPTHQNEKKLENSIIKDRRAISEIFKKTFSSKYIPRTKIICVKEIDVKF
;
A
#
# COMPACT_ATOMS: atom_id res chain seq x y z
N MET A 1 13.74 7.96 19.80
CA MET A 1 12.74 9.00 19.57
C MET A 1 12.67 9.45 18.14
N GLN A 2 13.77 9.92 17.58
CA GLN A 2 13.76 10.33 16.17
C GLN A 2 13.42 9.17 15.23
N LYS A 3 13.84 7.96 15.57
CA LYS A 3 13.52 6.78 14.76
C LYS A 3 12.02 6.50 14.71
N SER A 4 11.32 6.69 15.82
CA SER A 4 9.87 6.50 15.88
C SER A 4 9.15 7.51 15.00
N ILE A 5 9.56 8.77 15.09
CA ILE A 5 8.95 9.84 14.29
C ILE A 5 9.18 9.59 12.80
N ARG A 6 10.39 9.18 12.42
CA ARG A 6 10.71 8.86 11.04
C ARG A 6 9.87 7.70 10.53
N ARG A 7 9.71 6.69 11.37
CA ARG A 7 8.94 5.51 11.03
C ARG A 7 7.48 5.87 10.78
N GLU A 8 6.89 6.66 11.65
CA GLU A 8 5.51 7.11 11.51
C GLU A 8 5.31 7.94 10.26
N LYS A 9 6.22 8.85 9.98
CA LYS A 9 6.17 9.67 8.77
C LYS A 9 6.30 8.82 7.52
N LEU A 10 7.20 7.85 7.55
CA LEU A 10 7.39 6.96 6.41
C LEU A 10 6.11 6.16 6.14
N ILE A 11 5.48 5.64 7.18
CA ILE A 11 4.21 4.93 7.04
C ILE A 11 3.15 5.85 6.43
N GLU A 12 3.07 7.08 6.88
CA GLU A 12 2.13 8.07 6.34
C GLU A 12 2.37 8.35 4.86
N TYR A 13 3.63 8.52 4.48
CA TYR A 13 4.00 8.75 3.09
C TYR A 13 3.64 7.54 2.22
N ILE A 14 3.88 6.34 2.73
CA ILE A 14 3.51 5.12 2.00
C ILE A 14 2.01 5.05 1.82
N LYS A 15 1.24 5.29 2.88
CA LYS A 15 -0.22 5.32 2.80
C LYS A 15 -0.70 6.30 1.74
N HIS A 16 -0.17 7.50 1.78
CA HIS A 16 -0.56 8.55 0.85
C HIS A 16 -0.24 8.16 -0.60
N SER A 17 0.96 7.65 -0.82
CA SER A 17 1.40 7.25 -2.16
C SER A 17 0.55 6.12 -2.73
N VAL A 18 0.24 5.13 -1.91
CA VAL A 18 -0.59 4.01 -2.34
C VAL A 18 -2.03 4.45 -2.58
N ASP A 19 -2.55 5.36 -1.75
CA ASP A 19 -3.87 5.95 -1.98
C ASP A 19 -3.95 6.64 -3.33
N ILE A 20 -2.91 7.39 -3.69
CA ILE A 20 -2.84 8.03 -5.00
C ILE A 20 -2.90 6.97 -6.11
N TYR A 21 -2.09 5.93 -5.97
CA TYR A 21 -2.06 4.85 -6.94
C TYR A 21 -3.44 4.20 -7.08
N LEU A 22 -4.07 3.87 -5.98
CA LEU A 22 -5.36 3.19 -6.00
C LEU A 22 -6.44 4.08 -6.63
N SER A 23 -6.45 5.36 -6.32
CA SER A 23 -7.43 6.27 -6.89
C SER A 23 -7.23 6.49 -8.37
N GLN A 24 -6.01 6.40 -8.87
CA GLN A 24 -5.72 6.52 -10.29
C GLN A 24 -6.06 5.25 -11.07
N ASN A 25 -6.30 4.14 -10.38
CA ASN A 25 -6.50 2.84 -11.03
C ASN A 25 -7.84 2.20 -10.64
N VAL A 26 -8.83 3.02 -10.31
CA VAL A 26 -10.15 2.53 -9.91
C VAL A 26 -10.79 1.69 -11.01
N GLU A 27 -10.64 2.08 -12.27
CA GLU A 27 -11.21 1.35 -13.39
C GLU A 27 -10.64 -0.06 -13.50
N LYS A 28 -9.35 -0.19 -13.22
CA LYS A 28 -8.65 -1.46 -13.33
C LYS A 28 -8.83 -2.34 -12.10
N LEU A 29 -8.74 -1.73 -10.92
CA LEU A 29 -8.71 -2.45 -9.66
C LEU A 29 -10.06 -2.51 -8.94
N GLY A 30 -10.96 -1.58 -9.28
CA GLY A 30 -12.21 -1.41 -8.56
C GLY A 30 -12.02 -0.49 -7.36
N LEU A 31 -13.04 -0.41 -6.54
CA LEU A 31 -13.02 0.44 -5.34
C LEU A 31 -12.31 -0.32 -4.23
N VAL A 32 -11.01 -0.13 -4.15
CA VAL A 32 -10.18 -0.72 -3.10
C VAL A 32 -9.50 0.41 -2.34
N HIS A 33 -9.19 0.16 -1.08
CA HIS A 33 -8.56 1.18 -0.25
C HIS A 33 -7.57 0.54 0.71
N ILE A 34 -6.68 1.35 1.24
CA ILE A 34 -5.70 0.89 2.21
C ILE A 34 -6.37 0.69 3.55
N ILE A 35 -6.08 -0.47 4.16
CA ILE A 35 -6.51 -0.75 5.52
C ILE A 35 -5.43 -0.29 6.48
N ASP A 36 -4.17 -0.65 6.20
CA ASP A 36 -3.06 -0.33 7.09
C ASP A 36 -1.74 -0.49 6.36
N VAL A 37 -0.69 0.06 6.94
CA VAL A 37 0.69 -0.12 6.48
C VAL A 37 1.57 -0.38 7.70
N ASN A 38 2.36 -1.42 7.64
CA ASN A 38 3.33 -1.73 8.68
C ASN A 38 4.72 -1.84 8.08
N LEU A 39 5.72 -1.51 8.86
CA LEU A 39 7.11 -1.69 8.45
C LEU A 39 7.73 -2.85 9.23
N SER A 40 8.64 -3.57 8.57
CA SER A 40 9.46 -4.56 9.27
C SER A 40 10.34 -3.86 10.31
N GLU A 41 10.88 -4.61 11.26
CA GLU A 41 11.70 -4.04 12.33
C GLU A 41 12.88 -3.24 11.78
N ASP A 42 13.50 -3.74 10.73
CA ASP A 42 14.65 -3.07 10.11
C ASP A 42 14.23 -1.94 9.16
N GLY A 43 12.94 -1.76 8.93
CA GLY A 43 12.42 -0.71 8.05
C GLY A 43 12.65 -0.97 6.57
N LYS A 44 13.11 -2.16 6.19
CA LYS A 44 13.42 -2.46 4.80
C LYS A 44 12.23 -2.94 3.98
N THR A 45 11.18 -3.38 4.64
CA THR A 45 9.98 -3.89 3.98
C THR A 45 8.75 -3.21 4.53
N ALA A 46 7.89 -2.77 3.62
CA ALA A 46 6.60 -2.20 3.97
C ALA A 46 5.51 -3.20 3.62
N PHE A 47 4.69 -3.55 4.59
CA PHE A 47 3.54 -4.43 4.40
C PHE A 47 2.31 -3.56 4.23
N ILE A 48 1.71 -3.62 3.06
CA ILE A 48 0.57 -2.77 2.70
C ILE A 48 -0.67 -3.65 2.63
N TYR A 49 -1.61 -3.38 3.52
CA TYR A 49 -2.86 -4.14 3.61
C TYR A 49 -3.95 -3.38 2.88
N ILE A 50 -4.54 -4.02 1.89
CA ILE A 50 -5.53 -3.42 1.01
C ILE A 50 -6.82 -4.21 1.12
N SER A 51 -7.96 -3.51 1.17
CA SER A 51 -9.25 -4.16 1.19
C SER A 51 -9.51 -4.86 -0.15
N CYS A 52 -10.06 -6.05 -0.08
CA CYS A 52 -10.46 -6.80 -1.27
C CYS A 52 -11.97 -7.02 -1.21
N PRO A 53 -12.72 -6.48 -2.18
CA PRO A 53 -14.17 -6.73 -2.20
C PRO A 53 -14.48 -8.21 -2.24
N THR A 54 -15.60 -8.60 -1.65
CA THR A 54 -15.97 -10.01 -1.52
C THR A 54 -16.11 -10.74 -2.84
N HIS A 55 -16.47 -10.01 -3.90
CA HIS A 55 -16.64 -10.59 -5.22
C HIS A 55 -15.35 -10.71 -6.03
N GLN A 56 -14.24 -10.17 -5.51
CA GLN A 56 -12.96 -10.22 -6.20
C GLN A 56 -12.06 -11.29 -5.61
N ASN A 57 -11.12 -11.76 -6.43
CA ASN A 57 -10.12 -12.73 -6.01
C ASN A 57 -8.91 -11.99 -5.43
N GLU A 58 -8.54 -12.32 -4.20
CA GLU A 58 -7.43 -11.68 -3.50
C GLU A 58 -6.11 -11.82 -4.25
N LYS A 59 -5.82 -13.00 -4.75
CA LYS A 59 -4.58 -13.25 -5.48
C LYS A 59 -4.50 -12.47 -6.78
N LYS A 60 -5.60 -12.37 -7.49
CA LYS A 60 -5.64 -11.59 -8.72
C LYS A 60 -5.42 -10.11 -8.45
N LEU A 61 -6.01 -9.60 -7.37
CA LEU A 61 -5.85 -8.20 -6.99
C LEU A 61 -4.39 -7.94 -6.59
N GLU A 62 -3.82 -8.81 -5.76
CA GLU A 62 -2.41 -8.70 -5.37
C GLU A 62 -1.50 -8.69 -6.59
N ASN A 63 -1.71 -9.63 -7.51
CA ASN A 63 -0.88 -9.75 -8.70
C ASN A 63 -0.99 -8.52 -9.60
N SER A 64 -2.19 -7.96 -9.73
CA SER A 64 -2.39 -6.75 -10.52
C SER A 64 -1.61 -5.57 -9.95
N ILE A 65 -1.62 -5.43 -8.63
CA ILE A 65 -0.89 -4.35 -7.98
C ILE A 65 0.62 -4.58 -8.05
N ILE A 66 1.05 -5.82 -7.86
CA ILE A 66 2.47 -6.16 -7.95
C ILE A 66 3.02 -5.89 -9.34
N LYS A 67 2.25 -6.14 -10.38
CA LYS A 67 2.66 -5.84 -11.76
C LYS A 67 2.89 -4.36 -11.97
N ASP A 68 2.22 -3.52 -11.21
CA ASP A 68 2.33 -2.06 -11.31
C ASP A 68 3.32 -1.47 -10.31
N ARG A 69 4.21 -2.30 -9.75
CA ARG A 69 5.12 -1.81 -8.73
C ARG A 69 6.00 -0.65 -9.21
N ARG A 70 6.27 -0.56 -10.52
CA ARG A 70 6.99 0.58 -11.08
C ARG A 70 6.21 1.88 -10.93
N ALA A 71 4.91 1.83 -11.22
CA ALA A 71 4.05 2.99 -11.07
C ALA A 71 4.01 3.45 -9.62
N ILE A 72 3.95 2.51 -8.68
CA ILE A 72 3.96 2.81 -7.26
C ILE A 72 5.30 3.43 -6.87
N SER A 73 6.42 2.88 -7.35
CA SER A 73 7.74 3.43 -7.10
C SER A 73 7.88 4.86 -7.62
N GLU A 74 7.31 5.14 -8.78
CA GLU A 74 7.33 6.49 -9.35
C GLU A 74 6.59 7.47 -8.45
N ILE A 75 5.46 7.06 -7.91
CA ILE A 75 4.69 7.90 -7.00
C ILE A 75 5.48 8.12 -5.70
N PHE A 76 6.13 7.07 -5.19
CA PHE A 76 6.98 7.18 -4.00
C PHE A 76 8.10 8.19 -4.22
N LYS A 77 8.75 8.14 -5.38
CA LYS A 77 9.83 9.06 -5.69
C LYS A 77 9.37 10.51 -5.71
N LYS A 78 8.15 10.75 -6.14
CA LYS A 78 7.58 12.10 -6.16
C LYS A 78 7.15 12.56 -4.78
N THR A 79 6.70 11.63 -3.95
CA THR A 79 6.18 11.93 -2.61
C THR A 79 7.31 12.06 -1.60
N PHE A 80 8.34 11.24 -1.71
CA PHE A 80 9.49 11.28 -0.83
C PHE A 80 10.68 11.82 -1.57
N SER A 81 11.42 12.67 -0.95
CA SER A 81 12.74 13.03 -1.45
C SER A 81 13.81 12.05 -0.96
N SER A 82 13.43 11.03 -0.24
CA SER A 82 14.38 10.04 0.30
C SER A 82 14.89 9.11 -0.78
N LYS A 83 16.17 8.81 -0.73
CA LYS A 83 16.81 7.87 -1.64
C LYS A 83 16.41 6.43 -1.36
N TYR A 84 15.94 6.17 -0.15
CA TYR A 84 15.61 4.82 0.27
C TYR A 84 14.10 4.60 0.22
N ILE A 85 13.70 3.63 -0.58
CA ILE A 85 12.29 3.23 -0.69
C ILE A 85 12.22 1.78 -0.24
N PRO A 86 11.44 1.47 0.80
CA PRO A 86 11.33 0.09 1.27
C PRO A 86 10.73 -0.81 0.19
N ARG A 87 11.05 -2.08 0.25
CA ARG A 87 10.35 -3.07 -0.55
C ARG A 87 8.90 -3.08 -0.12
N THR A 88 8.01 -3.22 -1.08
CA THR A 88 6.59 -3.24 -0.77
C THR A 88 6.06 -4.66 -0.91
N LYS A 89 5.29 -5.08 0.06
CA LYS A 89 4.58 -6.35 0.01
C LYS A 89 3.10 -6.05 0.13
N ILE A 90 2.35 -6.44 -0.88
CA ILE A 90 0.92 -6.15 -0.94
C ILE A 90 0.17 -7.35 -0.38
N ILE A 91 -0.71 -7.09 0.56
CA ILE A 91 -1.54 -8.12 1.17
C ILE A 91 -2.99 -7.68 1.03
N CYS A 92 -3.76 -8.45 0.30
CA CYS A 92 -5.18 -8.16 0.13
C CYS A 92 -5.98 -8.93 1.17
N VAL A 93 -6.83 -8.20 1.87
CA VAL A 93 -7.66 -8.73 2.94
C VAL A 93 -9.11 -8.65 2.49
N LYS A 94 -9.81 -9.78 2.49
CA LYS A 94 -11.23 -9.80 2.14
C LYS A 94 -12.01 -8.91 3.08
N GLU A 95 -12.91 -8.14 2.51
CA GLU A 95 -13.86 -7.39 3.31
C GLU A 95 -14.77 -8.39 4.00
N ILE A 96 -14.80 -8.31 5.31
CA ILE A 96 -15.72 -9.11 6.09
C ILE A 96 -16.95 -8.25 6.29
N ASP A 97 -18.12 -8.83 6.11
CA ASP A 97 -19.36 -8.16 6.44
C ASP A 97 -19.40 -7.96 7.93
N VAL A 98 -18.84 -6.86 8.38
CA VAL A 98 -18.90 -6.51 9.79
C VAL A 98 -20.22 -5.79 10.00
N LYS A 99 -21.12 -6.46 10.64
CA LYS A 99 -22.38 -5.83 11.03
C LYS A 99 -22.19 -5.12 12.34
N PHE A 100 -22.42 -3.87 12.31
CA PHE A 100 -22.37 -3.05 13.52
C PHE A 100 -23.76 -2.89 14.10
#